data_17cb8d1bcaed0c6227dabb8b61b12fc7
#
_entry.id   17cb8d1bcaed0c6227dabb8b61b12fc7
#
_cell.length_a   1.000
_cell.length_b   1.000
_cell.length_c   1.000
_cell.angle_alpha   90.00
_cell.angle_beta   90.00
_cell.angle_gamma   90.00
#
_symmetry.space_group_name_H-M   'P 1'
#
loop_
_entity.id
_entity.type
_entity.pdbx_description
1 polymer ?
#
loop_
_entity_poly.entity_id
_entity_poly.type
_entity_poly.pdbx_seq_one_letter_code
_entity_poly.pdbx_strand_id
1 'polypeptide(L)'
;MSNYSEITSIANSILKKYDLCDQCLGRLFSKQLQLSSNKLLGRKLKKKYISKSKCYVCKNLFCNLDYFLKSMLDISSNYEFQTYSVGIMIKPSIVDRDDFIRSKYHLKGIDSVKTDVAKELIKLFTKKTQKLLDSFDPEITFTINLKDELCQLHSKSIILFGKYVKSKRGYAQKQQSCGNCSGMGCRVCDFHGISEFESIE
;
A
#
# COMPACT_ATOMS: atom_id res chain seq x y z
N MET A 1 -34.74 -1.37 -9.80
CA MET A 1 -34.39 -1.14 -8.35
C MET A 1 -34.58 -2.46 -7.62
N SER A 2 -33.52 -3.11 -7.16
CA SER A 2 -33.67 -4.30 -6.32
C SER A 2 -34.32 -3.89 -5.00
N ASN A 3 -35.37 -4.59 -4.59
CA ASN A 3 -36.11 -4.29 -3.37
C ASN A 3 -35.20 -4.53 -2.16
N TYR A 4 -35.14 -3.61 -1.20
CA TYR A 4 -34.31 -3.73 0.01
C TYR A 4 -34.57 -5.05 0.76
N SER A 5 -35.80 -5.57 0.71
CA SER A 5 -36.18 -6.86 1.29
C SER A 5 -35.46 -8.04 0.63
N GLU A 6 -35.30 -8.03 -0.68
CA GLU A 6 -34.60 -9.04 -1.45
C GLU A 6 -33.11 -9.06 -1.10
N ILE A 7 -32.46 -7.87 -1.08
CA ILE A 7 -31.06 -7.71 -0.66
C ILE A 7 -30.82 -8.24 0.74
N THR A 8 -31.72 -7.90 1.67
CA THR A 8 -31.64 -8.37 3.07
C THR A 8 -31.79 -9.89 3.14
N SER A 9 -32.66 -10.50 2.32
CA SER A 9 -32.82 -11.95 2.24
C SER A 9 -31.55 -12.64 1.77
N ILE A 10 -30.92 -12.12 0.71
CA ILE A 10 -29.64 -12.63 0.18
C ILE A 10 -28.52 -12.47 1.23
N ALA A 11 -28.42 -11.30 1.87
CA ALA A 11 -27.45 -11.06 2.92
C ALA A 11 -27.59 -12.05 4.08
N ASN A 12 -28.81 -12.32 4.53
CA ASN A 12 -29.10 -13.31 5.56
C ASN A 12 -28.72 -14.74 5.12
N SER A 13 -28.97 -15.09 3.87
CA SER A 13 -28.58 -16.41 3.29
C SER A 13 -27.05 -16.59 3.26
N ILE A 14 -26.31 -15.53 2.97
CA ILE A 14 -24.84 -15.51 3.04
C ILE A 14 -24.38 -15.68 4.50
N LEU A 15 -24.92 -14.88 5.42
CA LEU A 15 -24.52 -14.89 6.83
C LEU A 15 -24.81 -16.20 7.55
N LYS A 16 -25.83 -16.95 7.12
CA LYS A 16 -26.10 -18.31 7.64
C LYS A 16 -24.97 -19.30 7.33
N LYS A 17 -24.20 -19.08 6.24
CA LYS A 17 -23.16 -19.99 5.77
C LYS A 17 -21.74 -19.48 5.98
N TYR A 18 -21.55 -18.16 5.96
CA TYR A 18 -20.26 -17.52 6.03
C TYR A 18 -20.25 -16.35 7.02
N ASP A 19 -19.38 -16.39 8.00
CA ASP A 19 -19.12 -15.22 8.83
C ASP A 19 -18.43 -14.13 8.03
N LEU A 20 -19.05 -12.97 7.90
CA LEU A 20 -18.47 -11.81 7.23
C LEU A 20 -18.39 -10.63 8.19
N CYS A 21 -17.32 -9.84 8.11
CA CYS A 21 -17.26 -8.54 8.79
C CYS A 21 -18.19 -7.52 8.11
N ASP A 22 -18.48 -6.42 8.78
CA ASP A 22 -19.38 -5.39 8.27
C ASP A 22 -18.88 -4.80 6.95
N GLN A 23 -17.56 -4.56 6.86
CA GLN A 23 -16.93 -4.04 5.65
C GLN A 23 -17.13 -4.96 4.45
N CYS A 24 -16.80 -6.26 4.60
CA CYS A 24 -16.94 -7.23 3.52
C CYS A 24 -18.40 -7.43 3.11
N LEU A 25 -19.32 -7.53 4.07
CA LEU A 25 -20.75 -7.68 3.75
C LEU A 25 -21.27 -6.45 3.00
N GLY A 26 -21.00 -5.25 3.51
CA GLY A 26 -21.48 -4.02 2.86
C GLY A 26 -20.94 -3.85 1.45
N ARG A 27 -19.65 -4.14 1.24
CA ARG A 27 -19.01 -4.07 -0.08
C ARG A 27 -19.69 -4.96 -1.13
N LEU A 28 -20.15 -6.16 -0.75
CA LEU A 28 -20.86 -7.05 -1.66
C LEU A 28 -22.15 -6.44 -2.23
N PHE A 29 -22.76 -5.50 -1.52
CA PHE A 29 -24.03 -4.86 -1.88
C PHE A 29 -23.89 -3.36 -2.20
N SER A 30 -22.67 -2.82 -2.25
CA SER A 30 -22.40 -1.38 -2.43
C SER A 30 -22.98 -0.79 -3.72
N LYS A 31 -23.09 -1.60 -4.79
CA LYS A 31 -23.68 -1.17 -6.05
C LYS A 31 -25.19 -0.98 -5.98
N GLN A 32 -25.86 -1.80 -5.18
CA GLN A 32 -27.31 -1.84 -5.09
C GLN A 32 -27.85 -0.86 -4.04
N LEU A 33 -27.07 -0.62 -2.99
CA LEU A 33 -27.42 0.26 -1.89
C LEU A 33 -26.25 1.22 -1.63
N GLN A 34 -26.30 2.38 -2.27
CA GLN A 34 -25.29 3.42 -2.12
C GLN A 34 -25.42 4.08 -0.76
N LEU A 35 -24.55 3.73 0.17
CA LEU A 35 -24.38 4.40 1.47
C LEU A 35 -22.97 5.02 1.54
N SER A 36 -22.80 5.94 2.48
CA SER A 36 -21.55 6.68 2.70
C SER A 36 -20.35 5.78 3.05
N SER A 37 -20.57 4.54 3.50
CA SER A 37 -19.51 3.58 3.74
C SER A 37 -20.01 2.14 3.70
N ASN A 38 -19.13 1.23 3.21
CA ASN A 38 -19.40 -0.21 3.21
C ASN A 38 -19.61 -0.76 4.61
N LYS A 39 -18.89 -0.23 5.61
CA LYS A 39 -19.04 -0.63 7.01
C LYS A 39 -20.44 -0.33 7.57
N LEU A 40 -20.97 0.86 7.27
CA LEU A 40 -22.33 1.24 7.71
C LEU A 40 -23.38 0.40 7.00
N LEU A 41 -23.21 0.13 5.70
CA LEU A 41 -24.10 -0.74 4.95
C LEU A 41 -24.12 -2.15 5.52
N GLY A 42 -22.95 -2.72 5.79
CA GLY A 42 -22.85 -4.05 6.36
C GLY A 42 -23.51 -4.15 7.74
N ARG A 43 -23.33 -3.15 8.60
CA ARG A 43 -24.03 -3.08 9.91
C ARG A 43 -25.54 -3.08 9.75
N LYS A 44 -26.07 -2.29 8.81
CA LYS A 44 -27.52 -2.25 8.54
C LYS A 44 -28.04 -3.61 8.05
N LEU A 45 -27.29 -4.29 7.19
CA LEU A 45 -27.66 -5.61 6.65
C LEU A 45 -27.54 -6.72 7.69
N LYS A 46 -26.54 -6.67 8.57
CA LYS A 46 -26.36 -7.64 9.66
C LYS A 46 -27.45 -7.58 10.72
N LYS A 47 -28.04 -6.40 10.95
CA LYS A 47 -29.00 -6.16 12.05
C LYS A 47 -28.44 -6.66 13.41
N LYS A 48 -29.00 -7.78 13.92
CA LYS A 48 -28.61 -8.41 15.19
C LYS A 48 -27.64 -9.58 15.05
N TYR A 49 -27.12 -9.85 13.84
CA TYR A 49 -26.21 -10.97 13.63
C TYR A 49 -24.83 -10.68 14.26
N ILE A 50 -24.40 -11.56 15.14
CA ILE A 50 -23.08 -11.51 15.77
C ILE A 50 -22.17 -12.52 15.08
N SER A 51 -21.03 -12.08 14.53
CA SER A 51 -20.04 -12.98 13.93
C SER A 51 -19.40 -13.85 15.01
N LYS A 52 -19.36 -15.15 14.78
CA LYS A 52 -18.82 -16.16 15.71
C LYS A 52 -17.36 -16.50 15.42
N SER A 53 -16.88 -16.22 14.22
CA SER A 53 -15.56 -16.55 13.76
C SER A 53 -14.88 -15.41 12.98
N LYS A 54 -13.64 -15.62 12.55
CA LYS A 54 -12.94 -14.68 11.67
C LYS A 54 -13.69 -14.55 10.34
N CYS A 55 -13.72 -13.34 9.80
CA CYS A 55 -14.35 -13.07 8.50
C CYS A 55 -13.87 -14.04 7.42
N TYR A 56 -14.81 -14.71 6.76
CA TYR A 56 -14.49 -15.71 5.73
C TYR A 56 -13.65 -15.11 4.59
N VAL A 57 -13.99 -13.90 4.12
CA VAL A 57 -13.28 -13.23 3.01
C VAL A 57 -11.95 -12.67 3.46
N CYS A 58 -11.94 -11.69 4.35
CA CYS A 58 -10.74 -10.90 4.65
C CYS A 58 -9.90 -11.42 5.83
N LYS A 59 -10.37 -12.47 6.54
CA LYS A 59 -9.71 -13.00 7.74
C LYS A 59 -9.36 -11.92 8.78
N ASN A 60 -10.28 -10.97 8.97
CA ASN A 60 -10.17 -9.82 9.87
C ASN A 60 -9.12 -8.76 9.46
N LEU A 61 -8.71 -8.73 8.18
CA LEU A 61 -7.80 -7.72 7.66
C LEU A 61 -8.23 -6.29 8.01
N PHE A 62 -9.52 -5.97 7.86
CA PHE A 62 -10.06 -4.63 8.18
C PHE A 62 -10.00 -4.26 9.67
N CYS A 63 -9.80 -5.23 10.56
CA CYS A 63 -9.55 -4.96 11.99
C CYS A 63 -8.07 -4.62 12.26
N ASN A 64 -7.16 -4.96 11.35
CA ASN A 64 -5.72 -4.76 11.50
C ASN A 64 -5.19 -3.58 10.69
N LEU A 65 -6.06 -2.73 10.13
CA LEU A 65 -5.61 -1.57 9.33
C LEU A 65 -4.81 -0.56 10.15
N ASP A 66 -5.03 -0.48 11.45
CA ASP A 66 -4.26 0.40 12.34
C ASP A 66 -2.77 0.04 12.38
N TYR A 67 -2.43 -1.23 12.24
CA TYR A 67 -1.03 -1.67 12.11
C TYR A 67 -0.36 -1.07 10.88
N PHE A 68 -1.00 -1.19 9.71
CA PHE A 68 -0.47 -0.63 8.45
C PHE A 68 -0.46 0.90 8.48
N LEU A 69 -1.48 1.52 9.07
CA LEU A 69 -1.52 2.96 9.25
C LEU A 69 -0.34 3.45 10.10
N LYS A 70 -0.03 2.76 11.20
CA LYS A 70 1.12 3.07 12.04
C LYS A 70 2.42 2.94 11.25
N SER A 71 2.60 1.84 10.50
CA SER A 71 3.78 1.64 9.65
C SER A 71 3.93 2.75 8.59
N MET A 72 2.82 3.18 7.96
CA MET A 72 2.84 4.31 7.02
C MET A 72 3.30 5.60 7.70
N LEU A 73 2.79 5.90 8.90
CA LEU A 73 3.17 7.10 9.66
C LEU A 73 4.64 7.06 10.08
N ASP A 74 5.10 5.93 10.60
CA ASP A 74 6.47 5.74 11.08
C ASP A 74 7.48 5.91 9.91
N ILE A 75 7.24 5.27 8.77
CA ILE A 75 8.12 5.36 7.60
C ILE A 75 8.10 6.77 7.01
N SER A 76 6.95 7.43 6.98
CA SER A 76 6.82 8.77 6.40
C SER A 76 7.33 9.91 7.28
N SER A 77 7.62 9.64 8.55
CA SER A 77 8.08 10.68 9.50
C SER A 77 9.40 11.35 9.10
N ASN A 78 10.22 10.66 8.31
CA ASN A 78 11.52 11.16 7.83
C ASN A 78 11.44 11.87 6.47
N TYR A 79 10.22 12.07 5.92
CA TYR A 79 10.02 12.65 4.59
C TYR A 79 9.15 13.90 4.67
N GLU A 80 9.56 14.95 3.97
CA GLU A 80 8.71 16.11 3.70
C GLU A 80 7.99 15.90 2.38
N PHE A 81 6.66 15.90 2.39
CA PHE A 81 5.83 15.72 1.21
C PHE A 81 4.45 16.36 1.41
N GLN A 82 3.76 16.67 0.32
CA GLN A 82 2.38 17.16 0.35
C GLN A 82 1.40 16.16 -0.26
N THR A 83 1.86 15.41 -1.27
CA THR A 83 1.04 14.46 -2.01
C THR A 83 1.54 13.03 -1.86
N TYR A 84 0.60 12.08 -1.86
CA TYR A 84 0.93 10.66 -1.74
C TYR A 84 -0.04 9.77 -2.52
N SER A 85 0.37 8.53 -2.78
CA SER A 85 -0.49 7.45 -3.26
C SER A 85 -0.33 6.17 -2.43
N VAL A 86 -1.29 5.25 -2.56
CA VAL A 86 -1.29 3.96 -1.85
C VAL A 86 -1.55 2.82 -2.81
N GLY A 87 -0.56 1.94 -2.96
CA GLY A 87 -0.66 0.67 -3.64
C GLY A 87 -0.84 -0.49 -2.66
N ILE A 88 -1.75 -1.42 -2.96
CA ILE A 88 -2.01 -2.60 -2.13
C ILE A 88 -1.68 -3.86 -2.90
N MET A 89 -0.87 -4.73 -2.32
CA MET A 89 -0.66 -6.11 -2.76
C MET A 89 -1.44 -7.05 -1.85
N ILE A 90 -2.44 -7.73 -2.41
CA ILE A 90 -3.36 -8.58 -1.65
C ILE A 90 -3.05 -10.05 -1.86
N LYS A 91 -3.33 -10.89 -0.84
CA LYS A 91 -3.23 -12.36 -0.96
C LYS A 91 -4.26 -12.88 -1.97
N PRO A 92 -3.88 -13.67 -2.99
CA PRO A 92 -4.82 -14.22 -3.97
C PRO A 92 -6.01 -14.92 -3.32
N SER A 93 -5.79 -15.69 -2.28
CA SER A 93 -6.85 -16.41 -1.54
C SER A 93 -7.94 -15.50 -0.95
N ILE A 94 -7.69 -14.21 -0.77
CA ILE A 94 -8.73 -13.24 -0.34
C ILE A 94 -9.62 -12.90 -1.54
N VAL A 95 -9.02 -12.69 -2.69
CA VAL A 95 -9.73 -12.42 -3.94
C VAL A 95 -10.60 -13.61 -4.31
N ASP A 96 -10.04 -14.82 -4.31
CA ASP A 96 -10.76 -16.06 -4.64
C ASP A 96 -12.00 -16.25 -3.76
N ARG A 97 -11.89 -15.98 -2.44
CA ARG A 97 -13.03 -16.09 -1.52
C ARG A 97 -14.10 -15.02 -1.76
N ASP A 98 -13.68 -13.83 -2.16
CA ASP A 98 -14.62 -12.77 -2.53
C ASP A 98 -15.38 -13.11 -3.81
N ASP A 99 -14.66 -13.52 -4.83
CA ASP A 99 -15.22 -13.91 -6.14
C ASP A 99 -16.11 -15.15 -6.02
N PHE A 100 -15.75 -16.10 -5.17
CA PHE A 100 -16.60 -17.25 -4.88
C PHE A 100 -17.97 -16.85 -4.33
N ILE A 101 -18.01 -15.94 -3.34
CA ILE A 101 -19.30 -15.47 -2.79
C ILE A 101 -20.07 -14.69 -3.85
N ARG A 102 -19.41 -13.81 -4.61
CA ARG A 102 -20.04 -13.02 -5.67
C ARG A 102 -20.67 -13.91 -6.73
N SER A 103 -19.92 -14.88 -7.22
CA SER A 103 -20.39 -15.83 -8.21
C SER A 103 -21.57 -16.66 -7.70
N LYS A 104 -21.44 -17.22 -6.49
CA LYS A 104 -22.47 -18.10 -5.90
C LYS A 104 -23.81 -17.40 -5.66
N TYR A 105 -23.80 -16.13 -5.34
CA TYR A 105 -25.01 -15.35 -5.06
C TYR A 105 -25.35 -14.34 -6.16
N HIS A 106 -24.69 -14.44 -7.32
CA HIS A 106 -24.89 -13.57 -8.50
C HIS A 106 -24.79 -12.07 -8.16
N LEU A 107 -23.84 -11.70 -7.30
CA LEU A 107 -23.67 -10.33 -6.83
C LEU A 107 -22.79 -9.52 -7.77
N LYS A 108 -23.32 -8.40 -8.25
CA LYS A 108 -22.59 -7.44 -9.08
C LYS A 108 -22.03 -6.31 -8.20
N GLY A 109 -20.86 -6.51 -7.62
CA GLY A 109 -20.14 -5.47 -6.87
C GLY A 109 -19.23 -4.64 -7.76
N ILE A 110 -18.94 -3.39 -7.36
CA ILE A 110 -18.01 -2.49 -8.07
C ILE A 110 -16.62 -2.58 -7.44
N ASP A 111 -16.54 -2.55 -6.11
CA ASP A 111 -15.27 -2.49 -5.39
C ASP A 111 -14.69 -3.88 -5.11
N SER A 112 -13.40 -4.04 -5.43
CA SER A 112 -12.62 -5.18 -4.97
C SER A 112 -12.22 -5.02 -3.51
N VAL A 113 -11.81 -6.12 -2.85
CA VAL A 113 -11.24 -6.04 -1.48
C VAL A 113 -10.02 -5.12 -1.47
N LYS A 114 -9.19 -5.19 -2.51
CA LYS A 114 -8.00 -4.36 -2.68
C LYS A 114 -8.33 -2.87 -2.66
N THR A 115 -9.29 -2.47 -3.47
CA THR A 115 -9.74 -1.07 -3.58
C THR A 115 -10.34 -0.58 -2.26
N ASP A 116 -11.10 -1.43 -1.57
CA ASP A 116 -11.75 -1.08 -0.31
C ASP A 116 -10.71 -0.89 0.83
N VAL A 117 -9.70 -1.75 0.90
CA VAL A 117 -8.57 -1.60 1.84
C VAL A 117 -7.81 -0.30 1.58
N ALA A 118 -7.50 0.00 0.30
CA ALA A 118 -6.83 1.23 -0.07
C ALA A 118 -7.65 2.46 0.36
N LYS A 119 -8.94 2.50 0.05
CA LYS A 119 -9.84 3.60 0.43
C LYS A 119 -9.87 3.84 1.94
N GLU A 120 -9.96 2.79 2.75
CA GLU A 120 -9.97 2.93 4.21
C GLU A 120 -8.62 3.43 4.75
N LEU A 121 -7.49 2.91 4.25
CA LEU A 121 -6.16 3.38 4.66
C LEU A 121 -5.91 4.83 4.25
N ILE A 122 -6.26 5.21 3.02
CA ILE A 122 -6.18 6.59 2.54
C ILE A 122 -6.98 7.52 3.46
N LYS A 123 -8.22 7.16 3.75
CA LYS A 123 -9.09 7.94 4.64
C LYS A 123 -8.48 8.13 6.03
N LEU A 124 -7.92 7.08 6.61
CA LEU A 124 -7.29 7.12 7.93
C LEU A 124 -6.00 7.96 7.91
N PHE A 125 -5.17 7.78 6.89
CA PHE A 125 -3.90 8.49 6.75
C PHE A 125 -4.12 9.99 6.47
N THR A 126 -4.98 10.34 5.50
CA THR A 126 -5.35 11.75 5.25
C THR A 126 -5.89 12.43 6.51
N LYS A 127 -6.75 11.75 7.26
CA LYS A 127 -7.31 12.32 8.50
C LYS A 127 -6.23 12.64 9.53
N LYS A 128 -5.16 11.84 9.61
CA LYS A 128 -4.08 12.04 10.58
C LYS A 128 -3.03 13.04 10.12
N THR A 129 -2.71 13.06 8.82
CA THR A 129 -1.57 13.82 8.30
C THR A 129 -1.98 15.09 7.57
N GLN A 130 -3.25 15.23 7.19
CA GLN A 130 -3.78 16.32 6.33
C GLN A 130 -3.12 16.37 4.94
N LYS A 131 -2.39 15.32 4.54
CA LYS A 131 -1.76 15.21 3.23
C LYS A 131 -2.78 14.85 2.15
N LEU A 132 -2.51 15.23 0.91
CA LEU A 132 -3.43 15.06 -0.21
C LEU A 132 -3.15 13.76 -0.98
N LEU A 133 -4.21 13.05 -1.35
CA LEU A 133 -4.10 11.91 -2.25
C LEU A 133 -3.89 12.42 -3.68
N ASP A 134 -2.82 11.98 -4.33
CA ASP A 134 -2.59 12.14 -5.76
C ASP A 134 -2.24 10.77 -6.36
N SER A 135 -3.06 10.31 -7.30
CA SER A 135 -2.86 9.01 -7.97
C SER A 135 -2.07 9.11 -9.27
N PHE A 136 -1.82 10.33 -9.76
CA PHE A 136 -1.15 10.57 -11.05
C PHE A 136 0.32 10.94 -10.88
N ASP A 137 0.63 11.90 -10.01
CA ASP A 137 1.99 12.38 -9.79
C ASP A 137 2.29 12.60 -8.30
N PRO A 138 2.22 11.53 -7.47
CA PRO A 138 2.49 11.63 -6.04
C PRO A 138 3.97 11.88 -5.77
N GLU A 139 4.28 12.68 -4.75
CA GLU A 139 5.65 12.85 -4.26
C GLU A 139 6.18 11.58 -3.60
N ILE A 140 5.30 10.87 -2.90
CA ILE A 140 5.61 9.55 -2.32
C ILE A 140 4.51 8.53 -2.63
N THR A 141 4.92 7.28 -2.73
CA THR A 141 4.01 6.14 -2.92
C THR A 141 4.24 5.10 -1.83
N PHE A 142 3.19 4.78 -1.08
CA PHE A 142 3.18 3.64 -0.18
C PHE A 142 2.81 2.38 -0.93
N THR A 143 3.61 1.32 -0.79
CA THR A 143 3.27 -0.02 -1.25
C THR A 143 3.09 -0.93 -0.05
N ILE A 144 1.86 -1.39 0.18
CA ILE A 144 1.50 -2.24 1.31
C ILE A 144 1.31 -3.66 0.82
N ASN A 145 2.19 -4.55 1.24
CA ASN A 145 2.12 -5.97 0.96
C ASN A 145 1.41 -6.69 2.12
N LEU A 146 0.14 -7.04 1.90
CA LEU A 146 -0.68 -7.73 2.91
C LEU A 146 -0.31 -9.21 3.08
N LYS A 147 0.51 -9.77 2.17
CA LYS A 147 1.00 -11.15 2.30
C LYS A 147 2.12 -11.23 3.34
N ASP A 148 3.06 -10.31 3.23
CA ASP A 148 4.29 -10.29 4.03
C ASP A 148 4.20 -9.28 5.18
N GLU A 149 3.05 -8.62 5.33
CA GLU A 149 2.76 -7.59 6.35
C GLU A 149 3.78 -6.43 6.31
N LEU A 150 4.25 -6.08 5.09
CA LEU A 150 5.29 -5.10 4.86
C LEU A 150 4.69 -3.82 4.27
N CYS A 151 5.17 -2.67 4.75
CA CYS A 151 4.91 -1.37 4.17
C CYS A 151 6.23 -0.79 3.64
N GLN A 152 6.24 -0.38 2.37
CA GLN A 152 7.38 0.26 1.72
C GLN A 152 6.97 1.66 1.25
N LEU A 153 7.91 2.60 1.28
CA LEU A 153 7.75 3.94 0.76
C LEU A 153 8.72 4.14 -0.40
N HIS A 154 8.21 4.68 -1.49
CA HIS A 154 9.00 5.10 -2.64
C HIS A 154 8.80 6.60 -2.84
N SER A 155 9.88 7.36 -2.88
CA SER A 155 9.85 8.79 -3.19
C SER A 155 10.07 9.03 -4.68
N LYS A 156 9.57 10.14 -5.17
CA LYS A 156 9.86 10.63 -6.52
C LYS A 156 11.35 10.95 -6.61
N SER A 157 11.99 10.59 -7.71
CA SER A 157 13.39 10.91 -7.96
C SER A 157 13.60 12.41 -8.08
N ILE A 158 14.59 12.92 -7.36
CA ILE A 158 15.02 14.33 -7.45
C ILE A 158 16.14 14.41 -8.48
N ILE A 159 15.95 15.23 -9.53
CA ILE A 159 16.94 15.47 -10.55
C ILE A 159 17.47 16.90 -10.36
N LEU A 160 18.75 17.00 -10.03
CA LEU A 160 19.43 18.29 -9.86
C LEU A 160 20.21 18.62 -11.12
N PHE A 161 19.99 19.80 -11.65
CA PHE A 161 20.78 20.37 -12.74
C PHE A 161 21.63 21.51 -12.22
N GLY A 162 22.89 21.50 -12.60
CA GLY A 162 23.81 22.58 -12.23
C GLY A 162 24.92 22.74 -13.25
N LYS A 163 25.52 23.90 -13.28
CA LYS A 163 26.77 24.17 -13.98
C LYS A 163 27.88 24.17 -12.93
N TYR A 164 28.95 23.44 -13.18
CA TYR A 164 30.13 23.49 -12.35
C TYR A 164 31.31 24.03 -13.13
N VAL A 165 32.20 24.73 -12.46
CA VAL A 165 33.45 25.20 -13.01
C VAL A 165 34.59 24.41 -12.37
N LYS A 166 35.34 23.70 -13.16
CA LYS A 166 36.50 22.95 -12.69
C LYS A 166 37.64 23.94 -12.39
N SER A 167 37.87 24.25 -11.12
CA SER A 167 38.92 25.20 -10.68
C SER A 167 40.32 24.63 -10.75
N LYS A 168 40.48 23.31 -10.68
CA LYS A 168 41.78 22.62 -10.77
C LYS A 168 41.70 21.53 -11.85
N ARG A 169 42.78 21.41 -12.67
CA ARG A 169 42.94 20.34 -13.68
C ARG A 169 43.87 19.28 -13.11
N GLY A 170 43.80 18.06 -13.64
CA GLY A 170 44.69 16.96 -13.28
C GLY A 170 44.12 15.98 -12.23
N TYR A 171 42.93 16.26 -11.66
CA TYR A 171 42.26 15.30 -10.81
C TYR A 171 41.39 14.33 -11.60
N ALA A 172 41.50 13.04 -11.30
CA ALA A 172 40.66 12.02 -11.92
C ALA A 172 39.24 12.09 -11.38
N GLN A 173 38.23 12.00 -12.25
CA GLN A 173 36.82 11.96 -11.88
C GLN A 173 36.30 10.56 -11.59
N LYS A 174 37.11 9.54 -11.80
CA LYS A 174 36.82 8.13 -11.53
C LYS A 174 37.97 7.52 -10.77
N GLN A 175 37.69 6.57 -9.90
CA GLN A 175 38.70 5.72 -9.31
C GLN A 175 39.56 5.09 -10.39
N GLN A 176 40.86 5.25 -10.30
CA GLN A 176 41.84 4.65 -11.21
C GLN A 176 42.60 3.56 -10.47
N SER A 177 42.95 2.52 -11.17
CA SER A 177 43.87 1.51 -10.64
C SER A 177 45.19 2.15 -10.25
N CYS A 178 45.76 1.72 -9.15
CA CYS A 178 47.07 2.16 -8.70
C CYS A 178 48.11 1.96 -9.81
N GLY A 179 48.78 3.03 -10.23
CA GLY A 179 49.80 2.98 -11.31
C GLY A 179 51.00 2.09 -11.01
N ASN A 180 51.26 1.80 -9.72
CA ASN A 180 52.37 0.96 -9.31
C ASN A 180 52.05 -0.54 -9.34
N CYS A 181 50.80 -0.95 -9.14
CA CYS A 181 50.41 -2.36 -9.07
C CYS A 181 49.28 -2.72 -10.06
N SER A 182 48.84 -1.80 -10.88
CA SER A 182 47.80 -1.99 -11.90
C SER A 182 46.51 -2.62 -11.32
N GLY A 183 46.17 -2.30 -10.05
CA GLY A 183 44.98 -2.79 -9.39
C GLY A 183 45.16 -4.03 -8.50
N MET A 184 46.34 -4.64 -8.48
CA MET A 184 46.59 -5.86 -7.70
C MET A 184 46.82 -5.61 -6.19
N GLY A 185 46.99 -4.39 -5.78
CA GLY A 185 47.30 -4.00 -4.40
C GLY A 185 48.79 -4.00 -4.10
N CYS A 186 49.34 -2.92 -3.55
CA CYS A 186 50.73 -2.80 -3.12
C CYS A 186 50.81 -1.82 -1.91
N ARG A 187 51.98 -1.70 -1.30
CA ARG A 187 52.19 -0.81 -0.17
C ARG A 187 51.92 0.69 -0.46
N VAL A 188 52.04 1.09 -1.74
CA VAL A 188 51.79 2.48 -2.17
C VAL A 188 50.30 2.83 -2.14
N CYS A 189 49.46 1.86 -2.31
CA CYS A 189 47.99 2.03 -2.26
C CYS A 189 47.37 1.29 -1.07
N ASP A 190 48.10 1.02 -0.01
CA ASP A 190 47.66 0.27 1.18
C ASP A 190 46.92 -1.02 0.82
N PHE A 191 47.38 -1.72 -0.21
CA PHE A 191 46.81 -2.98 -0.72
C PHE A 191 45.41 -2.87 -1.31
N HIS A 192 44.83 -1.65 -1.46
CA HIS A 192 43.50 -1.47 -2.04
C HIS A 192 43.46 -1.53 -3.58
N GLY A 193 44.60 -1.51 -4.24
CA GLY A 193 44.68 -1.56 -5.70
C GLY A 193 44.24 -0.27 -6.42
N ILE A 194 43.83 0.75 -5.67
CA ILE A 194 43.29 2.00 -6.16
C ILE A 194 44.26 3.13 -5.79
N SER A 195 44.50 4.04 -6.71
CA SER A 195 45.28 5.24 -6.39
C SER A 195 44.45 6.15 -5.48
N GLU A 196 45.05 6.64 -4.39
CA GLU A 196 44.46 7.69 -3.58
C GLU A 196 44.38 8.97 -4.42
N PHE A 197 43.16 9.29 -4.84
CA PHE A 197 42.86 10.60 -5.36
C PHE A 197 41.97 11.31 -4.38
N GLU A 198 42.31 12.55 -4.02
CA GLU A 198 41.34 13.47 -3.43
C GLU A 198 40.18 13.57 -4.45
N SER A 199 39.07 12.91 -4.16
CA SER A 199 37.82 13.17 -4.85
C SER A 199 37.34 14.54 -4.42
N ILE A 200 36.97 15.38 -5.34
CA ILE A 200 36.22 16.59 -5.04
C ILE A 200 34.79 16.10 -4.77
N GLU A 201 34.44 15.91 -3.52
CA GLU A 201 33.04 15.80 -3.08
C GLU A 201 32.31 17.13 -3.25
#